data_de2615deea38f3d69ab841041d2fe371
#
_entry.id   de2615deea38f3d69ab841041d2fe371
#
_cell.length_a   1.000
_cell.length_b   1.000
_cell.length_c   1.000
_cell.angle_alpha   90.00
_cell.angle_beta   90.00
_cell.angle_gamma   90.00
#
_symmetry.space_group_name_H-M   'P 1'
#
loop_
_entity.id
_entity.type
_entity.pdbx_description
1 polymer ?
#
loop_
_entity_poly.entity_id
_entity_poly.type
_entity_poly.pdbx_seq_one_letter_code
_entity_poly.pdbx_strand_id
1 'polypeptide(L)'
;MKQEFTATVGKLKELYARYREVARVHIQEWIAIVIKTQNDWYALTHEWFSAHLPRVAQQYDKSPQWTQKGLFYFPWFCLFLIILNYFNVFDRSPTIKSVQDPNVVIVNADLRKMITDGNIYTGSFVEELRASGRIDFNELFLSRIGANVTGRVSEILGVPGQVVKQGDILAKITSTELTQSQLAYLKAKSASQLADQAANRARILYKEDVIALAELQRRESEASSAKAEFRAANDQLRVQGMDQPSIDRLAKSGVIESTNNVIATIPGEIVERKINKGQVVQPAEALFTVADLSSLWAISEIPESNAYLIHKGQKIALIIPALRNAEVEGVVAHVDSIVNPQTRTVVVRMEVPNRDGLIKPGMLATMMIESQPTERLLVPVGAVIRQDNHDHVFVREDEDTYRMVAVKLGPEGKGYRPVISGLKEGQEIAINGAFHLNAERKRQLSGG
;
A
#
# COMPACT_ATOMS: atom_id res chain seq x y z
N MET A 1 -29.68 9.95 11.16
CA MET A 1 -29.77 8.58 11.69
C MET A 1 -30.67 8.40 12.94
N LYS A 2 -30.53 9.18 14.04
CA LYS A 2 -31.45 9.05 15.22
C LYS A 2 -32.89 9.48 14.97
N GLN A 3 -33.17 10.46 14.14
CA GLN A 3 -34.52 10.94 13.84
C GLN A 3 -35.30 10.02 12.89
N GLU A 4 -34.64 9.36 11.95
CA GLU A 4 -35.29 8.41 11.04
C GLU A 4 -35.64 7.08 11.74
N PHE A 5 -34.83 6.64 12.70
CA PHE A 5 -35.12 5.44 13.48
C PHE A 5 -36.37 5.60 14.36
N THR A 6 -36.58 6.78 14.95
CA THR A 6 -37.77 7.08 15.78
C THR A 6 -39.04 7.14 14.94
N ALA A 7 -38.99 7.62 13.69
CA ALA A 7 -40.13 7.66 12.77
C ALA A 7 -40.52 6.24 12.29
N THR A 8 -39.55 5.36 12.08
CA THR A 8 -39.81 3.97 11.65
C THR A 8 -40.43 3.13 12.76
N VAL A 9 -39.97 3.31 14.01
CA VAL A 9 -40.57 2.64 15.19
C VAL A 9 -41.98 3.15 15.47
N GLY A 10 -42.29 4.44 15.20
CA GLY A 10 -43.63 5.00 15.28
C GLY A 10 -44.60 4.34 14.29
N LYS A 11 -44.19 4.20 13.02
CA LYS A 11 -45.02 3.52 11.99
C LYS A 11 -45.26 2.04 12.28
N LEU A 12 -44.28 1.35 12.83
CA LEU A 12 -44.47 -0.08 13.25
C LEU A 12 -45.47 -0.23 14.41
N LYS A 13 -45.48 0.70 15.38
CA LYS A 13 -46.47 0.69 16.48
C LYS A 13 -47.87 0.97 15.98
N GLU A 14 -48.06 1.88 15.03
CA GLU A 14 -49.38 2.13 14.42
C GLU A 14 -49.88 0.95 13.57
N LEU A 15 -48.99 0.27 12.82
CA LEU A 15 -49.34 -0.94 12.07
C LEU A 15 -49.77 -2.09 13.03
N TYR A 16 -49.07 -2.27 14.13
CA TYR A 16 -49.38 -3.27 15.13
C TYR A 16 -50.72 -2.99 15.85
N ALA A 17 -51.01 -1.71 16.12
CA ALA A 17 -52.28 -1.30 16.69
C ALA A 17 -53.49 -1.58 15.74
N ARG A 18 -53.33 -1.27 14.46
CA ARG A 18 -54.37 -1.59 13.43
C ARG A 18 -54.55 -3.09 13.25
N TYR A 19 -53.51 -3.89 13.28
CA TYR A 19 -53.60 -5.33 13.15
C TYR A 19 -54.34 -5.97 14.36
N ARG A 20 -54.14 -5.42 15.55
CA ARG A 20 -54.80 -5.85 16.78
C ARG A 20 -56.26 -5.52 16.80
N GLU A 21 -56.69 -4.40 16.19
CA GLU A 21 -58.09 -3.97 16.09
C GLU A 21 -58.88 -4.80 15.06
N VAL A 22 -58.27 -5.05 13.88
CA VAL A 22 -58.83 -5.97 12.87
C VAL A 22 -59.00 -7.40 13.37
N ALA A 23 -57.98 -7.91 14.11
CA ALA A 23 -58.06 -9.25 14.72
C ALA A 23 -59.19 -9.34 15.77
N ARG A 24 -59.42 -8.27 16.54
CA ARG A 24 -60.48 -8.22 17.56
C ARG A 24 -61.86 -8.30 16.94
N VAL A 25 -62.11 -7.60 15.87
CA VAL A 25 -63.41 -7.60 15.14
C VAL A 25 -63.64 -8.98 14.53
N HIS A 26 -62.67 -9.61 13.89
CA HIS A 26 -62.86 -10.95 13.32
C HIS A 26 -63.05 -12.04 14.39
N ILE A 27 -62.41 -11.91 15.54
CA ILE A 27 -62.64 -12.87 16.66
C ILE A 27 -64.05 -12.71 17.21
N GLN A 28 -64.60 -11.50 17.33
CA GLN A 28 -66.00 -11.28 17.78
C GLN A 28 -67.03 -11.81 16.79
N GLU A 29 -66.80 -11.61 15.48
CA GLU A 29 -67.67 -12.18 14.44
C GLU A 29 -67.64 -13.74 14.47
N TRP A 30 -66.44 -14.31 14.63
CA TRP A 30 -66.30 -15.76 14.73
C TRP A 30 -67.00 -16.32 15.96
N ILE A 31 -66.89 -15.65 17.11
CA ILE A 31 -67.59 -16.03 18.34
C ILE A 31 -69.11 -15.94 18.14
N ALA A 32 -69.63 -14.94 17.49
CA ALA A 32 -71.07 -14.80 17.21
C ALA A 32 -71.62 -15.90 16.27
N ILE A 33 -70.83 -16.27 15.23
CA ILE A 33 -71.14 -17.39 14.34
C ILE A 33 -71.16 -18.72 15.06
N VAL A 34 -70.17 -18.97 15.91
CA VAL A 34 -70.08 -20.23 16.73
C VAL A 34 -71.24 -20.34 17.67
N ILE A 35 -71.61 -19.25 18.35
CA ILE A 35 -72.77 -19.28 19.29
C ILE A 35 -74.06 -19.49 18.53
N LYS A 36 -74.23 -18.91 17.36
CA LYS A 36 -75.49 -19.09 16.55
C LYS A 36 -75.59 -20.51 16.02
N THR A 37 -74.59 -21.09 15.46
CA THR A 37 -74.57 -22.48 14.97
C THR A 37 -74.74 -23.48 16.10
N GLN A 38 -74.25 -23.18 17.28
CA GLN A 38 -74.38 -24.05 18.46
C GLN A 38 -75.77 -24.08 18.98
N ASN A 39 -76.52 -22.97 18.98
CA ASN A 39 -77.91 -22.91 19.33
C ASN A 39 -78.82 -23.68 18.35
N ASP A 40 -78.52 -23.56 17.05
CA ASP A 40 -79.25 -24.26 15.99
C ASP A 40 -79.04 -25.80 16.08
N TRP A 41 -77.85 -26.23 16.40
CA TRP A 41 -77.56 -27.68 16.67
C TRP A 41 -78.21 -28.21 17.93
N TYR A 42 -78.26 -27.40 18.96
CA TYR A 42 -78.97 -27.77 20.19
C TYR A 42 -80.48 -28.03 19.95
N ALA A 43 -81.12 -27.19 19.20
CA ALA A 43 -82.49 -27.32 18.80
C ALA A 43 -82.76 -28.58 17.96
N LEU A 44 -81.92 -28.85 16.95
CA LEU A 44 -81.97 -30.03 16.10
C LEU A 44 -81.73 -31.33 16.83
N THR A 45 -80.76 -31.37 17.76
CA THR A 45 -80.51 -32.61 18.58
C THR A 45 -81.56 -32.87 19.61
N HIS A 46 -82.17 -31.83 20.20
CA HIS A 46 -83.30 -31.99 21.13
C HIS A 46 -84.51 -32.51 20.39
N GLU A 47 -84.80 -32.04 19.20
CA GLU A 47 -85.93 -32.51 18.36
C GLU A 47 -85.70 -33.98 17.94
N TRP A 48 -84.50 -34.39 17.58
CA TRP A 48 -84.16 -35.78 17.25
C TRP A 48 -84.29 -36.73 18.48
N PHE A 49 -83.80 -36.28 19.68
CA PHE A 49 -83.90 -37.05 20.91
C PHE A 49 -85.33 -37.23 21.33
N SER A 50 -86.22 -36.24 21.25
CA SER A 50 -87.61 -36.32 21.58
C SER A 50 -88.37 -37.24 20.63
N ALA A 51 -87.98 -37.32 19.36
CA ALA A 51 -88.60 -38.20 18.36
C ALA A 51 -88.20 -39.70 18.50
N HIS A 52 -86.96 -40.01 18.88
CA HIS A 52 -86.43 -41.38 18.82
C HIS A 52 -86.20 -42.03 20.20
N LEU A 53 -86.10 -41.26 21.27
CA LEU A 53 -85.91 -41.76 22.65
C LEU A 53 -86.78 -41.00 23.70
N PRO A 54 -88.10 -41.07 23.63
CA PRO A 54 -88.99 -40.20 24.40
C PRO A 54 -88.85 -40.39 25.94
N ARG A 55 -88.49 -41.58 26.44
CA ARG A 55 -88.25 -41.78 27.86
C ARG A 55 -86.98 -41.09 28.38
N VAL A 56 -85.96 -41.01 27.58
CA VAL A 56 -84.69 -40.29 27.89
C VAL A 56 -84.89 -38.77 27.81
N ALA A 57 -85.67 -38.31 26.84
CA ALA A 57 -85.99 -36.91 26.70
C ALA A 57 -86.80 -36.34 27.86
N GLN A 58 -87.84 -37.12 28.37
CA GLN A 58 -88.59 -36.71 29.53
C GLN A 58 -87.76 -36.66 30.85
N GLN A 59 -86.73 -37.45 30.96
CA GLN A 59 -85.86 -37.47 32.13
C GLN A 59 -84.79 -36.35 32.02
N TYR A 60 -84.39 -35.95 30.78
CA TYR A 60 -83.54 -34.87 30.48
C TYR A 60 -84.19 -33.49 30.75
N ASP A 61 -85.48 -33.33 30.39
CA ASP A 61 -86.24 -32.09 30.63
C ASP A 61 -86.57 -31.86 32.14
N LYS A 62 -86.51 -32.87 32.95
CA LYS A 62 -86.68 -32.75 34.41
C LYS A 62 -85.41 -32.41 35.15
N SER A 63 -84.27 -32.43 34.53
CA SER A 63 -83.00 -32.12 35.14
C SER A 63 -82.72 -30.58 35.19
N PRO A 64 -81.89 -30.08 36.14
CA PRO A 64 -81.55 -28.67 36.25
C PRO A 64 -80.87 -28.17 35.00
N GLN A 65 -81.11 -26.91 34.59
CA GLN A 65 -80.60 -26.31 33.35
C GLN A 65 -79.10 -26.40 33.22
N TRP A 66 -78.34 -26.38 34.30
CA TRP A 66 -76.86 -26.46 34.25
C TRP A 66 -76.39 -27.90 33.93
N THR A 67 -77.13 -28.96 34.30
CA THR A 67 -76.77 -30.33 33.90
C THR A 67 -77.18 -30.65 32.47
N GLN A 68 -78.26 -30.06 31.97
CA GLN A 68 -78.64 -30.15 30.55
C GLN A 68 -77.58 -29.56 29.62
N LYS A 69 -77.06 -28.38 29.96
CA LYS A 69 -75.99 -27.74 29.22
C LYS A 69 -74.60 -28.42 29.41
N GLY A 70 -74.34 -28.92 30.63
CA GLY A 70 -73.07 -29.57 30.94
C GLY A 70 -72.86 -30.88 30.18
N LEU A 71 -73.91 -31.70 30.04
CA LEU A 71 -73.87 -33.00 29.34
C LEU A 71 -73.61 -32.80 27.82
N PHE A 72 -74.13 -31.69 27.27
CA PHE A 72 -73.94 -31.34 25.84
C PHE A 72 -72.56 -30.78 25.51
N TYR A 73 -71.93 -30.07 26.45
CA TYR A 73 -70.63 -29.52 26.27
C TYR A 73 -69.47 -30.47 26.59
N PHE A 74 -69.72 -31.54 27.30
CA PHE A 74 -68.74 -32.52 27.74
C PHE A 74 -67.99 -33.17 26.56
N PRO A 75 -68.61 -33.60 25.44
CA PRO A 75 -67.92 -34.15 24.29
C PRO A 75 -67.02 -33.12 23.62
N TRP A 76 -67.46 -31.87 23.55
CA TRP A 76 -66.66 -30.76 22.96
C TRP A 76 -65.45 -30.36 23.82
N PHE A 77 -65.64 -30.46 25.16
CA PHE A 77 -64.52 -30.24 26.07
C PHE A 77 -63.47 -31.36 25.97
N CYS A 78 -63.95 -32.62 25.84
CA CYS A 78 -63.03 -33.73 25.57
C CYS A 78 -62.31 -33.60 24.22
N LEU A 79 -63.03 -33.17 23.18
CA LEU A 79 -62.41 -32.89 21.86
C LEU A 79 -61.38 -31.75 21.94
N PHE A 80 -61.68 -30.69 22.68
CA PHE A 80 -60.77 -29.60 22.93
C PHE A 80 -59.51 -30.04 23.68
N LEU A 81 -59.63 -30.89 24.67
CA LEU A 81 -58.48 -31.47 25.38
C LEU A 81 -57.64 -32.40 24.50
N ILE A 82 -58.30 -33.14 23.59
CA ILE A 82 -57.59 -34.00 22.62
C ILE A 82 -56.82 -33.13 21.63
N ILE A 83 -57.38 -32.02 21.13
CA ILE A 83 -56.76 -31.09 20.26
C ILE A 83 -55.59 -30.38 20.99
N LEU A 84 -55.80 -29.98 22.23
CA LEU A 84 -54.75 -29.35 23.05
C LEU A 84 -53.58 -30.32 23.31
N ASN A 85 -53.88 -31.58 23.53
CA ASN A 85 -52.86 -32.63 23.70
C ASN A 85 -52.16 -32.95 22.37
N TYR A 86 -52.90 -32.93 21.24
CA TYR A 86 -52.31 -33.08 19.90
C TYR A 86 -51.34 -31.94 19.55
N PHE A 87 -51.71 -30.69 19.87
CA PHE A 87 -50.79 -29.54 19.72
C PHE A 87 -49.60 -29.60 20.67
N ASN A 88 -49.79 -30.07 21.92
CA ASN A 88 -48.69 -30.23 22.87
C ASN A 88 -47.70 -31.36 22.50
N VAL A 89 -48.15 -32.36 21.72
CA VAL A 89 -47.29 -33.44 21.24
C VAL A 89 -46.45 -32.98 20.01
N PHE A 90 -46.95 -31.98 19.26
CA PHE A 90 -46.20 -31.46 18.09
C PHE A 90 -45.15 -30.43 18.46
N ASP A 91 -45.17 -29.85 19.66
CA ASP A 91 -44.19 -28.85 20.14
C ASP A 91 -43.04 -29.50 20.94
N ARG A 92 -42.66 -30.72 20.61
CA ARG A 92 -41.38 -31.26 21.00
C ARG A 92 -40.33 -30.72 20.05
N SER A 93 -39.96 -29.42 20.20
CA SER A 93 -38.69 -28.91 19.76
C SER A 93 -37.60 -29.84 20.26
N PRO A 94 -36.64 -30.26 19.40
CA PRO A 94 -35.53 -31.08 19.87
C PRO A 94 -34.84 -30.31 20.99
N THR A 95 -34.73 -30.94 22.16
CA THR A 95 -34.02 -30.38 23.31
C THR A 95 -32.57 -30.13 22.88
N ILE A 96 -32.27 -28.91 22.44
CA ILE A 96 -30.90 -28.47 22.23
C ILE A 96 -30.25 -28.55 23.61
N LYS A 97 -29.28 -29.45 23.76
CA LYS A 97 -28.42 -29.47 24.94
C LYS A 97 -27.95 -28.04 25.17
N SER A 98 -28.30 -27.42 26.28
CA SER A 98 -27.82 -26.08 26.60
C SER A 98 -26.31 -26.15 26.64
N VAL A 99 -25.67 -25.44 25.73
CA VAL A 99 -24.22 -25.32 25.70
C VAL A 99 -23.83 -24.53 26.95
N GLN A 100 -23.30 -25.18 27.96
CA GLN A 100 -22.87 -24.55 29.21
C GLN A 100 -21.60 -23.68 29.01
N ASP A 101 -20.80 -24.00 27.99
CA ASP A 101 -19.58 -23.26 27.67
C ASP A 101 -19.84 -22.29 26.50
N PRO A 102 -19.70 -20.96 26.70
CA PRO A 102 -19.97 -19.98 25.67
C PRO A 102 -19.04 -20.08 24.45
N ASN A 103 -17.98 -20.86 24.54
CA ASN A 103 -17.01 -21.06 23.44
C ASN A 103 -17.29 -22.33 22.63
N VAL A 104 -18.22 -23.15 23.03
CA VAL A 104 -18.56 -24.39 22.31
C VAL A 104 -19.78 -24.17 21.43
N VAL A 105 -19.77 -24.74 20.24
CA VAL A 105 -20.87 -24.73 19.29
C VAL A 105 -21.16 -26.18 18.85
N ILE A 106 -22.42 -26.57 18.88
CA ILE A 106 -22.88 -27.87 18.38
C ILE A 106 -23.54 -27.60 17.02
N VAL A 107 -23.06 -28.28 16.00
CA VAL A 107 -23.54 -28.12 14.62
C VAL A 107 -24.64 -29.15 14.31
N ASN A 108 -25.61 -28.73 13.48
CA ASN A 108 -26.60 -29.62 12.91
C ASN A 108 -26.13 -30.14 11.54
N ALA A 109 -26.82 -31.13 10.99
CA ALA A 109 -26.48 -31.77 9.72
C ALA A 109 -26.39 -30.80 8.52
N ASP A 110 -27.17 -29.71 8.52
CA ASP A 110 -27.17 -28.75 7.44
C ASP A 110 -25.98 -27.79 7.55
N LEU A 111 -25.66 -27.31 8.74
CA LEU A 111 -24.49 -26.48 8.99
C LEU A 111 -23.19 -27.28 8.75
N ARG A 112 -23.20 -28.58 9.10
CA ARG A 112 -22.05 -29.48 8.87
C ARG A 112 -21.62 -29.53 7.40
N LYS A 113 -22.57 -29.47 6.44
CA LYS A 113 -22.30 -29.44 5.00
C LYS A 113 -21.58 -28.17 4.52
N MET A 114 -21.69 -27.08 5.30
CA MET A 114 -21.10 -25.78 4.98
C MET A 114 -19.70 -25.60 5.59
N ILE A 115 -19.28 -26.55 6.43
CA ILE A 115 -18.00 -26.51 7.12
C ILE A 115 -17.04 -27.48 6.43
N THR A 116 -15.84 -27.03 6.19
CA THR A 116 -14.72 -27.88 5.73
C THR A 116 -13.68 -27.91 6.83
N ASP A 117 -13.38 -29.09 7.31
CA ASP A 117 -12.33 -29.29 8.30
C ASP A 117 -11.00 -29.62 7.65
N GLY A 118 -9.94 -29.39 8.39
CA GLY A 118 -8.59 -29.81 8.01
C GLY A 118 -7.62 -29.65 9.16
N ASN A 119 -6.55 -30.39 9.05
CA ASN A 119 -5.48 -30.35 10.04
C ASN A 119 -4.57 -29.15 9.81
N ILE A 120 -4.19 -28.48 10.86
CA ILE A 120 -3.13 -27.50 10.81
C ILE A 120 -1.79 -28.22 10.76
N TYR A 121 -0.88 -27.69 9.93
CA TYR A 121 0.43 -28.31 9.69
C TYR A 121 1.51 -27.25 9.69
N THR A 122 2.73 -27.69 9.95
CA THR A 122 3.93 -26.90 9.79
C THR A 122 4.30 -26.86 8.32
N GLY A 123 4.44 -25.67 7.77
CA GLY A 123 4.77 -25.45 6.38
C GLY A 123 5.61 -24.20 6.15
N SER A 124 6.11 -24.06 4.93
CA SER A 124 6.92 -22.92 4.53
C SER A 124 6.05 -21.67 4.44
N PHE A 125 6.35 -20.69 5.27
CA PHE A 125 5.70 -19.38 5.30
C PHE A 125 6.62 -18.30 4.74
N VAL A 126 6.09 -17.50 3.83
CA VAL A 126 6.74 -16.33 3.27
C VAL A 126 5.88 -15.12 3.63
N GLU A 127 6.44 -14.21 4.38
CA GLU A 127 5.79 -12.91 4.67
C GLU A 127 5.88 -12.02 3.43
N GLU A 128 4.77 -11.46 3.01
CA GLU A 128 4.66 -10.55 1.86
C GLU A 128 4.37 -9.13 2.38
N LEU A 129 5.25 -8.21 2.05
CA LEU A 129 5.08 -6.79 2.33
C LEU A 129 4.91 -6.03 1.01
N ARG A 130 3.84 -5.29 0.88
CA ARG A 130 3.61 -4.36 -0.24
C ARG A 130 3.97 -2.96 0.19
N ALA A 131 4.99 -2.40 -0.41
CA ALA A 131 5.45 -1.06 -0.09
C ALA A 131 5.26 -0.12 -1.28
N SER A 132 4.51 0.95 -1.07
CA SER A 132 4.34 1.99 -2.09
C SER A 132 5.61 2.80 -2.25
N GLY A 133 5.95 3.13 -3.47
CA GLY A 133 7.11 3.91 -3.82
C GLY A 133 6.93 4.70 -5.11
N ARG A 134 7.99 5.32 -5.56
CA ARG A 134 8.06 6.04 -6.83
C ARG A 134 9.32 5.69 -7.58
N ILE A 135 9.26 5.82 -8.88
CA ILE A 135 10.44 5.79 -9.75
C ILE A 135 11.08 7.16 -9.71
N ASP A 136 12.41 7.18 -9.60
CA ASP A 136 13.21 8.39 -9.62
C ASP A 136 14.46 8.18 -10.47
N PHE A 137 15.18 9.25 -10.74
CA PHE A 137 16.46 9.15 -11.43
C PHE A 137 17.45 8.35 -10.60
N ASN A 138 18.30 7.59 -11.28
CA ASN A 138 19.49 7.04 -10.65
C ASN A 138 20.52 8.17 -10.53
N GLU A 139 20.72 8.67 -9.32
CA GLU A 139 21.63 9.80 -9.06
C GLU A 139 23.08 9.54 -9.46
N LEU A 140 23.48 8.27 -9.58
CA LEU A 140 24.82 7.89 -10.05
C LEU A 140 25.00 8.18 -11.55
N PHE A 141 23.92 8.25 -12.29
CA PHE A 141 23.89 8.49 -13.74
C PHE A 141 23.16 9.79 -14.09
N LEU A 142 23.12 10.73 -13.15
CA LEU A 142 22.54 12.05 -13.33
C LEU A 142 23.62 13.12 -13.16
N SER A 143 23.71 14.05 -14.11
CA SER A 143 24.64 15.18 -14.05
C SER A 143 23.90 16.52 -14.16
N ARG A 144 24.13 17.38 -13.17
CA ARG A 144 23.69 18.77 -13.20
C ARG A 144 24.82 19.61 -13.78
N ILE A 145 24.63 20.12 -14.99
CA ILE A 145 25.63 20.87 -15.76
C ILE A 145 25.41 22.35 -15.48
N GLY A 146 26.43 23.00 -14.92
CA GLY A 146 26.44 24.43 -14.59
C GLY A 146 27.29 25.27 -15.51
N ALA A 147 27.26 26.58 -15.29
CA ALA A 147 28.20 27.51 -15.90
C ALA A 147 29.57 27.48 -15.18
N ASN A 148 30.65 27.55 -15.92
CA ASN A 148 32.00 27.67 -15.35
C ASN A 148 32.43 29.14 -15.19
N VAL A 149 31.73 30.07 -15.86
CA VAL A 149 32.03 31.51 -15.88
C VAL A 149 30.75 32.32 -15.79
N THR A 150 30.87 33.53 -15.27
CA THR A 150 29.77 34.49 -15.32
C THR A 150 29.65 35.02 -16.78
N GLY A 151 28.41 35.02 -17.31
CA GLY A 151 28.19 35.54 -18.66
C GLY A 151 26.73 35.49 -19.10
N ARG A 152 26.48 35.96 -20.31
CA ARG A 152 25.17 35.99 -20.95
C ARG A 152 25.00 34.81 -21.91
N VAL A 153 23.92 34.09 -21.80
CA VAL A 153 23.56 33.01 -22.72
C VAL A 153 23.30 33.60 -24.11
N SER A 154 24.18 33.32 -25.06
CA SER A 154 24.06 33.78 -26.44
C SER A 154 23.29 32.83 -27.33
N GLU A 155 23.44 31.54 -27.12
CA GLU A 155 22.80 30.48 -27.91
C GLU A 155 22.45 29.28 -27.02
N ILE A 156 21.34 28.63 -27.31
CA ILE A 156 20.88 27.38 -26.67
C ILE A 156 20.72 26.35 -27.78
N LEU A 157 21.42 25.23 -27.67
CA LEU A 157 21.43 24.14 -28.63
C LEU A 157 20.73 22.89 -28.07
N GLY A 158 20.83 22.68 -26.73
CA GLY A 158 20.21 21.56 -26.05
C GLY A 158 18.74 21.84 -25.74
N VAL A 159 17.86 20.88 -26.04
CA VAL A 159 16.43 20.92 -25.70
C VAL A 159 16.05 19.71 -24.86
N PRO A 160 15.11 19.86 -23.91
CA PRO A 160 14.59 18.70 -23.13
C PRO A 160 14.07 17.60 -24.06
N GLY A 161 14.37 16.33 -23.72
CA GLY A 161 14.07 15.16 -24.53
C GLY A 161 15.12 14.79 -25.57
N GLN A 162 16.14 15.62 -25.77
CA GLN A 162 17.25 15.36 -26.71
C GLN A 162 18.29 14.42 -26.09
N VAL A 163 18.64 13.37 -26.81
CA VAL A 163 19.77 12.48 -26.45
C VAL A 163 21.08 13.14 -26.87
N VAL A 164 22.05 13.20 -25.96
CA VAL A 164 23.35 13.83 -26.13
C VAL A 164 24.47 12.87 -25.75
N LYS A 165 25.65 13.10 -26.36
CA LYS A 165 26.89 12.40 -26.02
C LYS A 165 27.73 13.30 -25.11
N GLN A 166 28.65 12.68 -24.36
CA GLN A 166 29.65 13.44 -23.63
C GLN A 166 30.45 14.37 -24.59
N GLY A 167 30.57 15.65 -24.24
CA GLY A 167 31.22 16.66 -25.04
C GLY A 167 30.32 17.46 -26.00
N ASP A 168 29.06 17.05 -26.19
CA ASP A 168 28.11 17.80 -27.01
C ASP A 168 27.85 19.19 -26.41
N ILE A 169 27.78 20.23 -27.26
CA ILE A 169 27.55 21.61 -26.81
C ILE A 169 26.05 21.83 -26.59
N LEU A 170 25.68 22.19 -25.37
CA LEU A 170 24.29 22.43 -24.95
C LEU A 170 23.91 23.91 -25.04
N ALA A 171 24.85 24.81 -24.73
CA ALA A 171 24.67 26.25 -24.81
C ALA A 171 25.98 26.95 -25.00
N LYS A 172 25.92 28.20 -25.46
CA LYS A 172 27.05 29.11 -25.53
C LYS A 172 26.81 30.32 -24.63
N ILE A 173 27.83 30.69 -23.86
CA ILE A 173 27.82 31.81 -22.92
C ILE A 173 28.88 32.80 -23.36
N THR A 174 28.51 34.05 -23.53
CA THR A 174 29.47 35.15 -23.76
C THR A 174 29.90 35.72 -22.42
N SER A 175 31.20 35.67 -22.12
CA SER A 175 31.79 36.07 -20.85
C SER A 175 32.89 37.13 -21.04
N THR A 176 32.73 38.26 -20.35
CA THR A 176 33.77 39.28 -20.26
C THR A 176 34.92 38.85 -19.34
N GLU A 177 34.61 38.04 -18.30
CA GLU A 177 35.59 37.46 -17.38
C GLU A 177 36.55 36.53 -18.12
N LEU A 178 36.05 35.63 -18.97
CA LEU A 178 36.86 34.74 -19.80
C LEU A 178 37.75 35.55 -20.77
N THR A 179 37.22 36.62 -21.38
CA THR A 179 37.97 37.52 -22.25
C THR A 179 39.16 38.16 -21.53
N GLN A 180 38.95 38.63 -20.29
CA GLN A 180 39.99 39.21 -19.44
C GLN A 180 41.06 38.18 -19.07
N SER A 181 40.65 36.97 -18.70
CA SER A 181 41.57 35.87 -18.36
C SER A 181 42.41 35.43 -19.55
N GLN A 182 41.86 35.39 -20.77
CA GLN A 182 42.61 35.10 -21.99
C GLN A 182 43.65 36.20 -22.29
N LEU A 183 43.29 37.48 -22.10
CA LEU A 183 44.24 38.58 -22.24
C LEU A 183 45.37 38.49 -21.20
N ALA A 184 45.02 38.18 -19.93
CA ALA A 184 46.03 37.99 -18.88
C ALA A 184 47.00 36.84 -19.23
N TYR A 185 46.46 35.71 -19.72
CA TYR A 185 47.26 34.58 -20.19
C TYR A 185 48.25 34.98 -21.30
N LEU A 186 47.78 35.69 -22.35
CA LEU A 186 48.63 36.13 -23.44
C LEU A 186 49.75 37.08 -22.96
N LYS A 187 49.42 38.02 -22.04
CA LYS A 187 50.41 38.90 -21.42
C LYS A 187 51.47 38.16 -20.63
N ALA A 188 51.02 37.25 -19.75
CA ALA A 188 51.90 36.43 -18.92
C ALA A 188 52.78 35.50 -19.76
N LYS A 189 52.24 34.91 -20.83
CA LYS A 189 53.05 34.14 -21.82
C LYS A 189 54.16 34.96 -22.43
N SER A 190 53.84 36.14 -22.92
CA SER A 190 54.87 37.06 -23.54
C SER A 190 55.91 37.47 -22.51
N ALA A 191 55.53 37.84 -21.30
CA ALA A 191 56.42 38.16 -20.20
C ALA A 191 57.37 37.03 -19.85
N SER A 192 56.84 35.83 -19.73
CA SER A 192 57.63 34.61 -19.44
C SER A 192 58.64 34.30 -20.53
N GLN A 193 58.21 34.40 -21.80
CA GLN A 193 59.12 34.19 -22.92
C GLN A 193 60.24 35.23 -22.95
N LEU A 194 59.97 36.55 -22.73
CA LEU A 194 60.95 37.60 -22.67
C LEU A 194 61.95 37.40 -21.51
N ALA A 195 61.45 37.07 -20.33
CA ALA A 195 62.25 36.79 -19.13
C ALA A 195 63.16 35.55 -19.31
N ASP A 196 62.63 34.48 -19.91
CA ASP A 196 63.45 33.29 -20.26
C ASP A 196 64.54 33.59 -21.22
N GLN A 197 64.26 34.40 -22.26
CA GLN A 197 65.32 34.86 -23.20
C GLN A 197 66.37 35.75 -22.52
N ALA A 198 65.98 36.64 -21.59
CA ALA A 198 66.88 37.45 -20.80
C ALA A 198 67.77 36.60 -19.88
N ALA A 199 67.19 35.66 -19.19
CA ALA A 199 67.92 34.71 -18.32
C ALA A 199 68.89 33.84 -19.11
N ASN A 200 68.46 33.35 -20.28
CA ASN A 200 69.36 32.58 -21.16
C ASN A 200 70.55 33.42 -21.67
N ARG A 201 70.31 34.68 -22.08
CA ARG A 201 71.39 35.58 -22.40
C ARG A 201 72.33 35.83 -21.22
N ALA A 202 71.74 36.05 -20.03
CA ALA A 202 72.55 36.25 -18.82
C ALA A 202 73.45 35.03 -18.49
N ARG A 203 72.91 33.80 -18.66
CA ARG A 203 73.72 32.57 -18.48
C ARG A 203 74.91 32.52 -19.43
N ILE A 204 74.75 32.91 -20.67
CA ILE A 204 75.83 32.95 -21.66
C ILE A 204 76.89 34.02 -21.26
N LEU A 205 76.45 35.23 -20.91
CA LEU A 205 77.35 36.33 -20.53
C LEU A 205 78.08 36.03 -19.21
N TYR A 206 77.48 35.35 -18.28
CA TYR A 206 78.14 34.94 -17.04
C TYR A 206 79.23 33.87 -17.29
N LYS A 207 79.00 32.94 -18.20
CA LYS A 207 80.00 31.95 -18.60
C LYS A 207 81.20 32.53 -19.22
N GLU A 208 81.04 33.70 -19.88
CA GLU A 208 82.10 34.48 -20.49
C GLU A 208 82.69 35.57 -19.56
N ASP A 209 82.37 35.50 -18.24
CA ASP A 209 82.84 36.46 -17.22
C ASP A 209 82.44 37.94 -17.50
N VAL A 210 81.39 38.21 -18.29
CA VAL A 210 80.95 39.53 -18.64
C VAL A 210 80.07 40.20 -17.61
N ILE A 211 79.26 39.39 -16.83
CA ILE A 211 78.34 39.89 -15.78
C ILE A 211 78.63 39.21 -14.45
N ALA A 212 78.26 39.91 -13.35
CA ALA A 212 78.34 39.37 -12.02
C ALA A 212 77.27 38.30 -11.72
N LEU A 213 77.55 37.35 -10.82
CA LEU A 213 76.64 36.32 -10.39
C LEU A 213 75.32 36.90 -9.89
N ALA A 214 75.32 38.01 -9.19
CA ALA A 214 74.13 38.67 -8.69
C ALA A 214 73.15 39.08 -9.83
N GLU A 215 73.65 39.52 -11.00
CA GLU A 215 72.83 39.85 -12.17
C GLU A 215 72.23 38.59 -12.80
N LEU A 216 72.98 37.49 -12.91
CA LEU A 216 72.46 36.21 -13.35
C LEU A 216 71.36 35.75 -12.45
N GLN A 217 71.58 35.73 -11.13
CA GLN A 217 70.53 35.30 -10.14
C GLN A 217 69.28 36.15 -10.20
N ARG A 218 69.43 37.47 -10.41
CA ARG A 218 68.32 38.38 -10.62
C ARG A 218 67.47 37.99 -11.84
N ARG A 219 68.09 37.75 -13.00
CA ARG A 219 67.41 37.37 -14.26
C ARG A 219 66.74 35.99 -14.14
N GLU A 220 67.38 35.07 -13.47
CA GLU A 220 66.80 33.75 -13.19
C GLU A 220 65.61 33.87 -12.28
N SER A 221 65.65 34.69 -11.24
CA SER A 221 64.51 34.95 -10.36
C SER A 221 63.35 35.62 -11.11
N GLU A 222 63.64 36.62 -11.96
CA GLU A 222 62.63 37.26 -12.79
C GLU A 222 61.95 36.25 -13.74
N ALA A 223 62.76 35.37 -14.38
CA ALA A 223 62.24 34.34 -15.28
C ALA A 223 61.35 33.29 -14.49
N SER A 224 61.78 32.91 -13.28
CA SER A 224 61.03 32.01 -12.41
C SER A 224 59.69 32.62 -12.03
N SER A 225 59.68 33.91 -11.64
CA SER A 225 58.45 34.64 -11.31
C SER A 225 57.52 34.74 -12.50
N ALA A 226 57.97 35.18 -13.62
CA ALA A 226 57.17 35.31 -14.85
C ALA A 226 56.59 33.94 -15.32
N LYS A 227 57.36 32.85 -15.15
CA LYS A 227 56.91 31.50 -15.46
C LYS A 227 55.84 31.03 -14.48
N ALA A 228 55.94 31.39 -13.21
CA ALA A 228 54.87 31.09 -12.21
C ALA A 228 53.59 31.83 -12.56
N GLU A 229 53.66 33.12 -12.91
CA GLU A 229 52.48 33.92 -13.35
C GLU A 229 51.83 33.33 -14.61
N PHE A 230 52.64 32.90 -15.60
CA PHE A 230 52.15 32.24 -16.80
C PHE A 230 51.41 30.93 -16.48
N ARG A 231 51.96 30.10 -15.58
CA ARG A 231 51.30 28.88 -15.12
C ARG A 231 49.96 29.19 -14.43
N ALA A 232 49.95 30.17 -13.53
CA ALA A 232 48.74 30.57 -12.82
C ALA A 232 47.65 31.05 -13.79
N ALA A 233 48.02 31.86 -14.81
CA ALA A 233 47.08 32.30 -15.83
C ALA A 233 46.56 31.16 -16.72
N ASN A 234 47.41 30.16 -17.01
CA ASN A 234 46.99 28.95 -17.72
C ASN A 234 46.00 28.11 -16.91
N ASP A 235 46.29 27.92 -15.62
CA ASP A 235 45.41 27.15 -14.72
C ASP A 235 44.07 27.85 -14.52
N GLN A 236 44.06 29.20 -14.49
CA GLN A 236 42.83 29.99 -14.42
C GLN A 236 41.90 29.72 -15.62
N LEU A 237 42.45 29.66 -16.85
CA LEU A 237 41.67 29.33 -18.05
C LEU A 237 41.07 27.92 -18.00
N ARG A 238 41.83 26.97 -17.46
CA ARG A 238 41.33 25.58 -17.27
C ARG A 238 40.19 25.52 -16.25
N VAL A 239 40.30 26.22 -15.13
CA VAL A 239 39.21 26.33 -14.12
C VAL A 239 37.96 26.97 -14.75
N GLN A 240 38.11 27.93 -15.64
CA GLN A 240 37.03 28.56 -16.41
C GLN A 240 36.46 27.66 -17.53
N GLY A 241 36.92 26.41 -17.65
CA GLY A 241 36.40 25.42 -18.59
C GLY A 241 36.98 25.43 -19.99
N MET A 242 38.11 26.14 -20.22
CA MET A 242 38.83 26.02 -21.48
C MET A 242 39.62 24.71 -21.54
N ASP A 243 39.40 23.93 -22.58
CA ASP A 243 40.19 22.72 -22.86
C ASP A 243 41.59 23.06 -23.38
N GLN A 244 42.54 22.14 -23.22
CA GLN A 244 43.91 22.34 -23.63
C GLN A 244 44.05 22.69 -25.12
N PRO A 245 43.34 22.05 -26.08
CA PRO A 245 43.37 22.44 -27.49
C PRO A 245 42.96 23.89 -27.74
N SER A 246 41.99 24.43 -27.01
CA SER A 246 41.54 25.82 -27.12
C SER A 246 42.57 26.79 -26.54
N ILE A 247 43.22 26.46 -25.42
CA ILE A 247 44.34 27.24 -24.86
C ILE A 247 45.52 27.25 -25.85
N ASP A 248 45.81 26.13 -26.48
CA ASP A 248 46.90 26.05 -27.48
C ASP A 248 46.60 26.87 -28.74
N ARG A 249 45.32 26.88 -29.18
CA ARG A 249 44.88 27.77 -30.27
C ARG A 249 45.05 29.24 -29.90
N LEU A 250 44.59 29.65 -28.72
CA LEU A 250 44.78 30.99 -28.17
C LEU A 250 46.27 31.36 -28.12
N ALA A 251 47.10 30.43 -27.63
CA ALA A 251 48.55 30.64 -27.53
C ALA A 251 49.26 30.88 -28.92
N LYS A 252 48.71 30.21 -29.94
CA LYS A 252 49.31 30.32 -31.35
C LYS A 252 48.73 31.51 -32.12
N SER A 253 47.39 31.66 -32.09
CA SER A 253 46.73 32.70 -32.91
C SER A 253 46.68 34.06 -32.26
N GLY A 254 46.71 34.14 -30.93
CA GLY A 254 46.48 35.37 -30.17
C GLY A 254 45.03 35.89 -30.22
N VAL A 255 44.13 35.13 -30.85
CA VAL A 255 42.71 35.52 -31.00
C VAL A 255 41.93 35.19 -29.76
N ILE A 256 41.34 36.19 -29.13
CA ILE A 256 40.51 36.04 -27.93
C ILE A 256 39.08 35.70 -28.35
N GLU A 257 38.56 34.62 -27.81
CA GLU A 257 37.17 34.17 -27.99
C GLU A 257 36.34 34.47 -26.72
N SER A 258 35.31 35.30 -26.84
CA SER A 258 34.46 35.68 -25.70
C SER A 258 33.42 34.59 -25.33
N THR A 259 33.35 33.53 -26.12
CA THR A 259 32.34 32.48 -25.98
C THR A 259 32.89 31.29 -25.21
N ASN A 260 32.17 30.88 -24.15
CA ASN A 260 32.37 29.64 -23.42
C ASN A 260 31.28 28.64 -23.79
N ASN A 261 31.64 27.40 -24.05
CA ASN A 261 30.74 26.33 -24.39
C ASN A 261 30.33 25.58 -23.12
N VAL A 262 29.04 25.45 -22.88
CA VAL A 262 28.46 24.54 -21.88
C VAL A 262 28.30 23.19 -22.55
N ILE A 263 29.01 22.17 -22.07
CA ILE A 263 29.03 20.83 -22.68
C ILE A 263 28.40 19.76 -21.78
N ALA A 264 27.89 18.75 -22.41
CA ALA A 264 27.40 17.54 -21.70
C ALA A 264 28.59 16.81 -21.05
N THR A 265 28.48 16.53 -19.75
CA THR A 265 29.53 15.86 -18.97
C THR A 265 29.42 14.35 -19.02
N ILE A 266 28.19 13.83 -19.25
CA ILE A 266 27.86 12.42 -19.42
C ILE A 266 27.00 12.25 -20.67
N PRO A 267 26.97 11.06 -21.29
CA PRO A 267 25.96 10.74 -22.29
C PRO A 267 24.59 10.52 -21.59
N GLY A 268 23.50 10.81 -22.31
CA GLY A 268 22.14 10.60 -21.77
C GLY A 268 21.14 11.54 -22.44
N GLU A 269 20.00 11.71 -21.81
CA GLU A 269 18.91 12.60 -22.25
C GLU A 269 18.89 13.88 -21.41
N ILE A 270 18.67 15.02 -22.05
CA ILE A 270 18.43 16.29 -21.37
C ILE A 270 17.04 16.21 -20.72
N VAL A 271 17.00 16.03 -19.41
CA VAL A 271 15.73 15.92 -18.67
C VAL A 271 15.19 17.28 -18.22
N GLU A 272 16.07 18.27 -18.04
CA GLU A 272 15.68 19.61 -17.60
C GLU A 272 16.61 20.68 -18.18
N ARG A 273 16.04 21.85 -18.51
CA ARG A 273 16.72 23.05 -18.90
C ARG A 273 16.19 24.23 -18.08
N LYS A 274 17.10 24.91 -17.37
CA LYS A 274 16.76 26.02 -16.44
C LYS A 274 17.16 27.41 -17.00
N ILE A 275 17.62 27.50 -18.24
CA ILE A 275 18.11 28.75 -18.83
C ILE A 275 17.30 29.19 -20.03
N ASN A 276 17.34 30.52 -20.27
CA ASN A 276 16.77 31.16 -21.44
C ASN A 276 17.82 31.97 -22.19
N LYS A 277 17.64 32.14 -23.51
CA LYS A 277 18.50 32.97 -24.30
C LYS A 277 18.50 34.42 -23.80
N GLY A 278 19.68 35.03 -23.66
CA GLY A 278 19.84 36.36 -23.13
C GLY A 278 19.93 36.46 -21.60
N GLN A 279 19.66 35.38 -20.86
CA GLN A 279 19.81 35.33 -19.41
C GLN A 279 21.28 35.47 -19.03
N VAL A 280 21.56 36.15 -17.91
CA VAL A 280 22.88 36.19 -17.30
C VAL A 280 22.95 35.05 -16.27
N VAL A 281 24.00 34.24 -16.34
CA VAL A 281 24.23 33.08 -15.47
C VAL A 281 25.54 33.29 -14.70
N GLN A 282 25.61 32.60 -13.55
CA GLN A 282 26.78 32.63 -12.65
C GLN A 282 27.38 31.22 -12.48
N PRO A 283 28.66 31.11 -12.07
CA PRO A 283 29.25 29.82 -11.73
C PRO A 283 28.45 29.07 -10.73
N ALA A 284 28.40 27.73 -10.88
CA ALA A 284 27.61 26.78 -10.05
C ALA A 284 26.07 26.84 -10.23
N GLU A 285 25.52 27.79 -10.99
CA GLU A 285 24.11 27.76 -11.36
C GLU A 285 23.85 26.58 -12.31
N ALA A 286 22.92 25.68 -11.92
CA ALA A 286 22.56 24.52 -12.74
C ALA A 286 21.78 25.01 -13.98
N LEU A 287 22.30 24.73 -15.17
CA LEU A 287 21.76 25.18 -16.47
C LEU A 287 20.97 24.05 -17.14
N PHE A 288 21.51 22.83 -17.11
CA PHE A 288 20.92 21.63 -17.66
C PHE A 288 21.05 20.48 -16.67
N THR A 289 20.12 19.56 -16.77
CA THR A 289 20.22 18.25 -16.12
C THR A 289 20.22 17.19 -17.23
N VAL A 290 21.25 16.37 -17.28
CA VAL A 290 21.37 15.23 -18.20
C VAL A 290 21.35 13.96 -17.36
N ALA A 291 20.55 12.97 -17.78
CA ALA A 291 20.44 11.69 -17.11
C ALA A 291 20.52 10.54 -18.12
N ASP A 292 21.19 9.47 -17.74
CA ASP A 292 21.06 8.18 -18.41
C ASP A 292 19.81 7.47 -17.84
N LEU A 293 18.80 7.30 -18.68
CA LEU A 293 17.54 6.70 -18.33
C LEU A 293 17.50 5.17 -18.49
N SER A 294 18.60 4.53 -18.83
CA SER A 294 18.70 3.07 -18.99
C SER A 294 18.59 2.30 -17.66
N SER A 295 18.91 2.97 -16.55
CA SER A 295 18.76 2.49 -15.18
C SER A 295 18.13 3.58 -14.33
N LEU A 296 17.07 3.23 -13.63
CA LEU A 296 16.32 4.13 -12.74
C LEU A 296 16.32 3.59 -11.32
N TRP A 297 15.95 4.41 -10.36
CA TRP A 297 15.70 3.98 -9.00
C TRP A 297 14.20 3.89 -8.72
N ALA A 298 13.77 2.79 -8.12
CA ALA A 298 12.53 2.76 -7.37
C ALA A 298 12.85 3.05 -5.91
N ILE A 299 12.20 4.07 -5.36
CA ILE A 299 12.41 4.53 -3.99
C ILE A 299 11.14 4.28 -3.21
N SER A 300 11.25 3.59 -2.09
CA SER A 300 10.14 3.32 -1.17
C SER A 300 10.55 3.60 0.26
N GLU A 301 9.58 4.03 1.06
CA GLU A 301 9.70 4.25 2.49
C GLU A 301 9.07 3.06 3.24
N ILE A 302 9.90 2.26 3.89
CA ILE A 302 9.50 1.04 4.57
C ILE A 302 9.40 1.31 6.07
N PRO A 303 8.29 0.94 6.75
CA PRO A 303 8.21 1.04 8.20
C PRO A 303 9.37 0.33 8.90
N GLU A 304 9.91 0.94 9.96
CA GLU A 304 11.03 0.42 10.76
C GLU A 304 10.78 -1.04 11.22
N SER A 305 9.52 -1.35 11.58
CA SER A 305 9.10 -2.68 11.99
C SER A 305 9.33 -3.77 10.94
N ASN A 306 9.41 -3.40 9.65
CA ASN A 306 9.51 -4.31 8.52
C ASN A 306 10.87 -4.21 7.80
N ALA A 307 11.74 -3.29 8.23
CA ALA A 307 13.05 -3.06 7.60
C ALA A 307 13.95 -4.30 7.61
N TYR A 308 13.75 -5.20 8.59
CA TYR A 308 14.51 -6.46 8.69
C TYR A 308 14.26 -7.44 7.52
N LEU A 309 13.17 -7.25 6.76
CA LEU A 309 12.83 -8.08 5.60
C LEU A 309 13.71 -7.78 4.37
N ILE A 310 14.43 -6.65 4.37
CA ILE A 310 15.05 -6.11 3.17
C ILE A 310 16.58 -6.02 3.37
N HIS A 311 17.29 -6.56 2.37
CA HIS A 311 18.74 -6.57 2.37
C HIS A 311 19.28 -6.08 1.02
N LYS A 312 20.44 -5.42 1.06
CA LYS A 312 21.17 -5.05 -0.16
C LYS A 312 21.44 -6.30 -1.02
N GLY A 313 21.21 -6.18 -2.33
CA GLY A 313 21.36 -7.25 -3.31
C GLY A 313 20.14 -8.16 -3.45
N GLN A 314 19.08 -7.97 -2.64
CA GLN A 314 17.84 -8.73 -2.75
C GLN A 314 17.12 -8.37 -4.07
N LYS A 315 16.62 -9.37 -4.76
CA LYS A 315 15.73 -9.19 -5.91
C LYS A 315 14.31 -9.01 -5.43
N ILE A 316 13.64 -7.99 -5.93
CA ILE A 316 12.29 -7.62 -5.55
C ILE A 316 11.49 -7.37 -6.82
N ALA A 317 10.26 -7.88 -6.86
CA ALA A 317 9.31 -7.56 -7.90
C ALA A 317 8.70 -6.17 -7.68
N LEU A 318 8.61 -5.39 -8.75
CA LEU A 318 8.06 -4.06 -8.78
C LEU A 318 6.86 -4.01 -9.70
N ILE A 319 5.71 -3.61 -9.18
CA ILE A 319 4.49 -3.43 -9.97
C ILE A 319 4.37 -1.95 -10.32
N ILE A 320 4.25 -1.62 -11.61
CA ILE A 320 4.08 -0.25 -12.10
C ILE A 320 2.67 -0.11 -12.70
N PRO A 321 1.72 0.54 -11.98
CA PRO A 321 0.33 0.66 -12.44
C PRO A 321 0.19 1.37 -13.78
N ALA A 322 1.02 2.38 -14.04
CA ALA A 322 1.02 3.14 -15.29
C ALA A 322 1.33 2.27 -16.52
N LEU A 323 1.99 1.13 -16.35
CA LEU A 323 2.34 0.16 -17.41
C LEU A 323 1.41 -1.08 -17.36
N ARG A 324 0.11 -0.89 -17.08
CA ARG A 324 -0.90 -1.96 -16.98
C ARG A 324 -0.54 -3.01 -15.91
N ASN A 325 0.01 -2.57 -14.78
CA ASN A 325 0.54 -3.41 -13.72
C ASN A 325 1.67 -4.35 -14.19
N ALA A 326 2.49 -3.88 -15.11
CA ALA A 326 3.67 -4.64 -15.51
C ALA A 326 4.54 -4.92 -14.28
N GLU A 327 4.95 -6.17 -14.16
CA GLU A 327 5.88 -6.61 -13.13
C GLU A 327 7.32 -6.52 -13.68
N VAL A 328 8.17 -5.79 -12.98
CA VAL A 328 9.58 -5.60 -13.34
C VAL A 328 10.43 -6.07 -12.17
N GLU A 329 11.41 -6.90 -12.44
CA GLU A 329 12.38 -7.31 -11.43
C GLU A 329 13.46 -6.24 -11.28
N GLY A 330 13.74 -5.86 -10.04
CA GLY A 330 14.86 -4.97 -9.70
C GLY A 330 15.69 -5.52 -8.54
N VAL A 331 16.80 -4.87 -8.26
CA VAL A 331 17.73 -5.27 -7.20
C VAL A 331 17.88 -4.15 -6.18
N VAL A 332 17.77 -4.47 -4.90
CA VAL A 332 18.00 -3.51 -3.81
C VAL A 332 19.45 -3.03 -3.84
N ALA A 333 19.64 -1.79 -4.25
CA ALA A 333 20.94 -1.14 -4.31
C ALA A 333 21.40 -0.64 -2.95
N HIS A 334 20.44 -0.09 -2.17
CA HIS A 334 20.73 0.50 -0.87
C HIS A 334 19.52 0.46 0.06
N VAL A 335 19.81 0.23 1.34
CA VAL A 335 18.86 0.39 2.46
C VAL A 335 19.50 1.41 3.39
N ASP A 336 18.81 2.51 3.66
CA ASP A 336 19.35 3.57 4.51
C ASP A 336 19.57 3.05 5.93
N SER A 337 20.69 3.44 6.55
CA SER A 337 21.02 3.06 7.92
C SER A 337 20.34 3.95 8.98
N ILE A 338 19.61 4.97 8.55
CA ILE A 338 18.97 5.96 9.41
C ILE A 338 17.47 5.87 9.22
N VAL A 339 16.75 5.78 10.34
CA VAL A 339 15.30 5.84 10.37
C VAL A 339 14.87 7.32 10.37
N ASN A 340 13.96 7.69 9.51
CA ASN A 340 13.34 9.01 9.56
C ASN A 340 12.48 9.12 10.85
N PRO A 341 12.80 10.04 11.78
CA PRO A 341 12.11 10.09 13.07
C PRO A 341 10.66 10.60 12.98
N GLN A 342 10.30 11.34 11.90
CA GLN A 342 8.96 11.85 11.71
C GLN A 342 8.01 10.77 11.15
N THR A 343 8.46 10.02 10.14
CA THR A 343 7.66 9.01 9.46
C THR A 343 7.83 7.61 10.02
N ARG A 344 8.88 7.37 10.83
CA ARG A 344 9.28 6.04 11.32
C ARG A 344 9.53 5.04 10.20
N THR A 345 10.14 5.52 9.11
CA THR A 345 10.44 4.72 7.92
C THR A 345 11.94 4.70 7.62
N VAL A 346 12.36 3.66 6.92
CA VAL A 346 13.68 3.51 6.30
C VAL A 346 13.52 3.64 4.80
N VAL A 347 14.38 4.43 4.15
CA VAL A 347 14.36 4.57 2.69
C VAL A 347 15.10 3.41 2.05
N VAL A 348 14.44 2.76 1.11
CA VAL A 348 14.99 1.69 0.29
C VAL A 348 15.07 2.15 -1.16
N ARG A 349 16.25 2.00 -1.77
CA ARG A 349 16.47 2.28 -3.19
C ARG A 349 16.75 0.99 -3.92
N MET A 350 15.98 0.73 -4.92
CA MET A 350 16.09 -0.42 -5.79
C MET A 350 16.47 0.04 -7.20
N GLU A 351 17.48 -0.59 -7.79
CA GLU A 351 17.84 -0.35 -9.17
C GLU A 351 16.94 -1.13 -10.11
N VAL A 352 16.36 -0.42 -11.09
CA VAL A 352 15.39 -0.94 -12.05
C VAL A 352 15.93 -0.73 -13.47
N PRO A 353 16.14 -1.80 -14.24
CA PRO A 353 16.56 -1.68 -15.63
C PRO A 353 15.40 -1.13 -16.48
N ASN A 354 15.72 -0.17 -17.37
CA ASN A 354 14.75 0.49 -18.26
C ASN A 354 15.22 0.41 -19.72
N ARG A 355 15.35 -0.81 -20.24
CA ARG A 355 15.89 -1.05 -21.57
C ARG A 355 15.00 -0.51 -22.68
N ASP A 356 13.68 -0.56 -22.46
CA ASP A 356 12.69 -0.14 -23.48
C ASP A 356 12.31 1.33 -23.35
N GLY A 357 12.84 2.05 -22.36
CA GLY A 357 12.54 3.47 -22.12
C GLY A 357 11.10 3.76 -21.69
N LEU A 358 10.32 2.72 -21.32
CA LEU A 358 8.91 2.86 -20.97
C LEU A 358 8.69 3.36 -19.55
N ILE A 359 9.62 3.07 -18.65
CA ILE A 359 9.58 3.53 -17.26
C ILE A 359 10.08 4.95 -17.21
N LYS A 360 9.29 5.85 -16.60
CA LYS A 360 9.65 7.26 -16.49
C LYS A 360 9.78 7.68 -15.02
N PRO A 361 10.76 8.52 -14.69
CA PRO A 361 10.83 9.16 -13.38
C PRO A 361 9.51 9.85 -13.03
N GLY A 362 9.10 9.79 -11.76
CA GLY A 362 7.81 10.28 -11.29
C GLY A 362 6.66 9.24 -11.34
N MET A 363 6.82 8.09 -12.00
CA MET A 363 5.81 7.04 -11.96
C MET A 363 5.71 6.44 -10.56
N LEU A 364 4.49 6.11 -10.15
CA LEU A 364 4.24 5.33 -8.94
C LEU A 364 4.59 3.86 -9.19
N ALA A 365 5.06 3.21 -8.13
CA ALA A 365 5.42 1.81 -8.16
C ALA A 365 5.11 1.16 -6.81
N THR A 366 4.88 -0.16 -6.80
CA THR A 366 4.70 -0.94 -5.58
C THR A 366 5.76 -2.03 -5.54
N MET A 367 6.59 -2.03 -4.50
CA MET A 367 7.56 -3.08 -4.25
C MET A 367 6.87 -4.26 -3.56
N MET A 368 7.04 -5.46 -4.10
CA MET A 368 6.55 -6.72 -3.54
C MET A 368 7.71 -7.42 -2.84
N ILE A 369 7.81 -7.22 -1.54
CA ILE A 369 8.93 -7.71 -0.74
C ILE A 369 8.51 -9.02 -0.09
N GLU A 370 9.23 -10.08 -0.37
CA GLU A 370 9.02 -11.39 0.25
C GLU A 370 10.15 -11.68 1.25
N SER A 371 9.79 -12.18 2.43
CA SER A 371 10.77 -12.68 3.41
C SER A 371 11.41 -13.98 2.93
N GLN A 372 12.50 -14.36 3.55
CA GLN A 372 13.00 -15.74 3.39
C GLN A 372 11.95 -16.73 3.94
N PRO A 373 11.74 -17.88 3.26
CA PRO A 373 10.84 -18.90 3.74
C PRO A 373 11.24 -19.40 5.13
N THR A 374 10.26 -19.46 6.02
CA THR A 374 10.44 -19.99 7.40
C THR A 374 9.41 -21.06 7.68
N GLU A 375 9.81 -22.16 8.33
CA GLU A 375 8.87 -23.18 8.76
C GLU A 375 8.03 -22.67 9.93
N ARG A 376 6.71 -22.63 9.73
CA ARG A 376 5.74 -22.14 10.71
C ARG A 376 4.50 -22.99 10.72
N LEU A 377 3.83 -23.08 11.85
CA LEU A 377 2.49 -23.64 11.95
C LEU A 377 1.51 -22.65 11.28
N LEU A 378 0.74 -23.12 10.31
CA LEU A 378 -0.06 -22.25 9.42
C LEU A 378 -1.55 -22.46 9.60
N VAL A 379 -2.30 -21.36 9.59
CA VAL A 379 -3.76 -21.36 9.57
C VAL A 379 -4.24 -20.59 8.33
N PRO A 380 -5.15 -21.16 7.50
CA PRO A 380 -5.76 -20.44 6.41
C PRO A 380 -6.54 -19.23 6.90
N VAL A 381 -6.49 -18.11 6.17
CA VAL A 381 -7.21 -16.87 6.54
C VAL A 381 -8.72 -17.11 6.69
N GLY A 382 -9.31 -17.99 5.87
CA GLY A 382 -10.73 -18.35 5.94
C GLY A 382 -11.17 -19.05 7.23
N ALA A 383 -10.23 -19.63 8.00
CA ALA A 383 -10.49 -20.25 9.30
C ALA A 383 -10.53 -19.25 10.46
N VAL A 384 -10.05 -18.02 10.25
CA VAL A 384 -9.87 -17.02 11.29
C VAL A 384 -11.09 -16.12 11.38
N ILE A 385 -11.64 -15.97 12.57
CA ILE A 385 -12.65 -14.97 12.87
C ILE A 385 -12.11 -13.95 13.88
N ARG A 386 -12.50 -12.69 13.73
CA ARG A 386 -12.14 -11.64 14.66
C ARG A 386 -13.33 -11.28 15.53
N GLN A 387 -13.17 -11.44 16.84
CA GLN A 387 -14.16 -11.04 17.82
C GLN A 387 -13.48 -10.33 19.00
N ASP A 388 -14.09 -9.25 19.48
CA ASP A 388 -13.60 -8.45 20.62
C ASP A 388 -12.10 -8.07 20.49
N ASN A 389 -11.70 -7.74 19.26
CA ASN A 389 -10.34 -7.39 18.87
C ASN A 389 -9.29 -8.52 19.01
N HIS A 390 -9.74 -9.77 19.15
CA HIS A 390 -8.88 -10.96 19.19
C HIS A 390 -9.21 -11.90 18.04
N ASP A 391 -8.20 -12.57 17.53
CA ASP A 391 -8.35 -13.58 16.51
C ASP A 391 -8.72 -14.91 17.18
N HIS A 392 -9.66 -15.64 16.57
CA HIS A 392 -10.15 -16.94 17.06
C HIS A 392 -10.24 -17.93 15.91
N VAL A 393 -10.12 -19.21 16.25
CA VAL A 393 -10.29 -20.33 15.33
C VAL A 393 -11.20 -21.35 15.98
N PHE A 394 -12.01 -22.06 15.20
CA PHE A 394 -12.81 -23.17 15.69
C PHE A 394 -12.03 -24.47 15.56
N VAL A 395 -11.69 -25.05 16.70
CA VAL A 395 -11.05 -26.37 16.81
C VAL A 395 -12.16 -27.41 16.95
N ARG A 396 -12.07 -28.47 16.18
CA ARG A 396 -13.00 -29.60 16.24
C ARG A 396 -12.66 -30.47 17.48
N GLU A 397 -13.61 -30.71 18.36
CA GLU A 397 -13.47 -31.60 19.51
C GLU A 397 -14.07 -32.97 19.23
N ASP A 398 -15.28 -33.00 18.59
CA ASP A 398 -16.00 -34.21 18.21
C ASP A 398 -16.59 -34.05 16.80
N GLU A 399 -17.36 -35.05 16.35
CA GLU A 399 -17.97 -35.08 15.01
C GLU A 399 -18.85 -33.85 14.73
N ASP A 400 -19.59 -33.38 15.73
CA ASP A 400 -20.53 -32.26 15.63
C ASP A 400 -20.21 -31.10 16.60
N THR A 401 -19.03 -31.09 17.23
CA THR A 401 -18.72 -30.13 18.28
C THR A 401 -17.45 -29.39 17.95
N TYR A 402 -17.53 -28.04 17.96
CA TYR A 402 -16.40 -27.14 17.72
C TYR A 402 -16.22 -26.22 18.92
N ARG A 403 -14.98 -26.02 19.32
CA ARG A 403 -14.60 -25.05 20.35
C ARG A 403 -13.90 -23.84 19.72
N MET A 404 -14.40 -22.66 20.04
CA MET A 404 -13.75 -21.40 19.71
C MET A 404 -12.54 -21.18 20.61
N VAL A 405 -11.35 -21.10 20.00
CA VAL A 405 -10.08 -20.93 20.71
C VAL A 405 -9.48 -19.59 20.31
N ALA A 406 -9.08 -18.78 21.29
CA ALA A 406 -8.35 -17.55 21.04
C ALA A 406 -6.92 -17.87 20.57
N VAL A 407 -6.48 -17.21 19.50
CA VAL A 407 -5.18 -17.45 18.90
C VAL A 407 -4.44 -16.14 18.70
N LYS A 408 -3.12 -16.19 18.80
CA LYS A 408 -2.26 -15.09 18.39
C LYS A 408 -1.60 -15.47 17.08
N LEU A 409 -1.88 -14.70 16.05
CA LEU A 409 -1.42 -14.96 14.69
C LEU A 409 -0.46 -13.86 14.25
N GLY A 410 0.48 -14.20 13.38
CA GLY A 410 1.35 -13.26 12.70
C GLY A 410 0.69 -12.60 11.48
N PRO A 411 1.47 -11.84 10.68
CA PRO A 411 0.99 -11.21 9.46
C PRO A 411 0.50 -12.25 8.44
N GLU A 412 -0.33 -11.79 7.50
CA GLU A 412 -0.81 -12.62 6.41
C GLU A 412 0.25 -12.76 5.31
N GLY A 413 0.36 -13.96 4.73
CA GLY A 413 1.19 -14.25 3.57
C GLY A 413 0.60 -15.38 2.73
N LYS A 414 0.36 -15.13 1.44
CA LYS A 414 -0.17 -16.11 0.47
C LYS A 414 -1.44 -16.87 0.94
N GLY A 415 -2.35 -16.15 1.65
CA GLY A 415 -3.62 -16.71 2.14
C GLY A 415 -3.53 -17.52 3.44
N TYR A 416 -2.38 -17.51 4.10
CA TYR A 416 -2.16 -18.15 5.40
C TYR A 416 -1.64 -17.13 6.42
N ARG A 417 -1.81 -17.46 7.70
CA ARG A 417 -1.22 -16.72 8.81
C ARG A 417 -0.46 -17.66 9.75
N PRO A 418 0.76 -17.34 10.16
CA PRO A 418 1.53 -18.18 11.06
C PRO A 418 0.97 -18.08 12.49
N VAL A 419 0.87 -19.22 13.16
CA VAL A 419 0.43 -19.31 14.56
C VAL A 419 1.62 -18.97 15.47
N ILE A 420 1.43 -17.94 16.30
CA ILE A 420 2.38 -17.57 17.36
C ILE A 420 2.05 -18.34 18.64
N SER A 421 0.74 -18.45 18.97
CA SER A 421 0.27 -19.21 20.12
C SER A 421 -1.21 -19.54 20.01
N GLY A 422 -1.68 -20.54 20.75
CA GLY A 422 -3.11 -20.91 20.87
C GLY A 422 -3.48 -22.23 20.17
N LEU A 423 -2.67 -22.74 19.26
CA LEU A 423 -2.91 -24.01 18.55
C LEU A 423 -1.66 -24.91 18.57
N LYS A 424 -1.89 -26.18 18.34
CA LYS A 424 -0.83 -27.22 18.24
C LYS A 424 -0.90 -27.89 16.88
N GLU A 425 0.21 -28.37 16.39
CA GLU A 425 0.28 -29.14 15.15
C GLU A 425 -0.61 -30.40 15.22
N GLY A 426 -1.26 -30.72 14.12
CA GLY A 426 -2.16 -31.86 14.00
C GLY A 426 -3.57 -31.63 14.54
N GLN A 427 -3.89 -30.47 15.14
CA GLN A 427 -5.25 -30.15 15.53
C GLN A 427 -6.15 -29.98 14.29
N GLU A 428 -7.36 -30.54 14.35
CA GLU A 428 -8.36 -30.38 13.32
C GLU A 428 -9.16 -29.10 13.56
N ILE A 429 -9.22 -28.22 12.55
CA ILE A 429 -9.90 -26.94 12.62
C ILE A 429 -10.89 -26.78 11.46
N ALA A 430 -11.88 -25.92 11.62
CA ALA A 430 -12.73 -25.50 10.52
C ALA A 430 -11.94 -24.56 9.60
N ILE A 431 -11.47 -25.05 8.44
CA ILE A 431 -10.75 -24.27 7.42
C ILE A 431 -11.69 -23.29 6.73
N ASN A 432 -12.93 -23.74 6.43
CA ASN A 432 -13.99 -22.93 5.88
C ASN A 432 -15.24 -23.05 6.74
N GLY A 433 -16.09 -22.01 6.69
CA GLY A 433 -17.35 -22.01 7.47
C GLY A 433 -17.22 -21.45 8.89
N ALA A 434 -16.06 -20.95 9.29
CA ALA A 434 -15.84 -20.36 10.61
C ALA A 434 -16.84 -19.23 10.95
N PHE A 435 -17.22 -18.43 9.95
CA PHE A 435 -18.26 -17.41 10.10
C PHE A 435 -19.63 -18.01 10.45
N HIS A 436 -20.02 -19.10 9.80
CA HIS A 436 -21.28 -19.79 10.08
C HIS A 436 -21.28 -20.41 11.48
N LEU A 437 -20.14 -21.00 11.89
CA LEU A 437 -19.97 -21.50 13.26
C LEU A 437 -20.15 -20.39 14.29
N ASN A 438 -19.56 -19.22 14.06
CA ASN A 438 -19.71 -18.10 14.99
C ASN A 438 -21.14 -17.53 15.03
N ALA A 439 -21.84 -17.51 13.90
CA ALA A 439 -23.24 -17.11 13.85
C ALA A 439 -24.12 -18.08 14.64
N GLU A 440 -23.92 -19.39 14.46
CA GLU A 440 -24.63 -20.42 15.19
C GLU A 440 -24.31 -20.39 16.70
N ARG A 441 -23.05 -20.22 17.07
CA ARG A 441 -22.65 -20.05 18.47
C ARG A 441 -23.40 -18.88 19.13
N LYS A 442 -23.44 -17.72 18.45
CA LYS A 442 -24.16 -16.54 18.95
C LYS A 442 -25.67 -16.84 19.09
N ARG A 443 -26.27 -17.59 18.16
CA ARG A 443 -27.66 -18.01 18.20
C ARG A 443 -27.91 -18.89 19.41
N GLN A 444 -27.06 -19.89 19.65
CA GLN A 444 -27.18 -20.81 20.81
C GLN A 444 -27.01 -20.09 22.14
N LEU A 445 -26.17 -19.03 22.22
CA LEU A 445 -26.00 -18.20 23.41
C LEU A 445 -27.17 -17.26 23.66
N SER A 446 -27.87 -16.79 22.63
CA SER A 446 -29.03 -15.89 22.77
C SER A 446 -30.35 -16.61 23.07
N GLY A 447 -30.32 -17.92 23.22
CA GLY A 447 -31.49 -18.72 23.67
C GLY A 447 -32.44 -19.14 22.53
N GLY A 448 -31.95 -19.15 21.27
CA GLY A 448 -32.69 -19.67 20.10
C GLY A 448 -33.90 -18.83 19.71
#